data_9965b7b2127367d832af135606f87eec
#
_entry.id   9965b7b2127367d832af135606f87eec
#
_cell.length_a   1.000
_cell.length_b   1.000
_cell.length_c   1.000
_cell.angle_alpha   90.00
_cell.angle_beta   90.00
_cell.angle_gamma   90.00
#
_symmetry.space_group_name_H-M   'P 1'
#
loop_
_entity.id
_entity.type
_entity.pdbx_description
1 polymer ?
#
loop_
_entity_poly.entity_id
_entity_poly.type
_entity_poly.pdbx_seq_one_letter_code
_entity_poly.pdbx_strand_id
1 'polypeptide(L)'
;MKRRYALVALAFAVAAVGPTPARDAFRPVPLESRITNVQPMTGIVMWEDSKNSETDAIQLEYSYMRYSDVVKQRGEYDWTPVERKLDASARRKHQAILRFWDTYPGRPSSVPQYIKALPDYTDRVAKSERRDTGFPDWSHLEWQRLFLEFYEKFAEKYDRDPRLAFLEVGFGLWSEYHVYSGPEVLDETFPSMEFQARFFHHLTKVLQHTPWMISQDAHVAKRTPFASQPQLLKLRFGIFDDTFHLAWSPSYNLEGWEFFGRDRYKHSPMGGEILFPGKERAEHVAEAWSRETRNFGITFMICEQWPRWTTMERIREHGLACGYKFKVASFEAGAKASRVAVANTGVAPIYYDAFVAVNGVRAKESLKYLQPGETRQFTVASGGKNPSLTIECDRLVAGQRIEFEAGLK
;
A
#
# COMPACT_ATOMS: atom_id res chain seq x y z
N MET A 1 36.90 95.05 -3.74
CA MET A 1 36.02 93.81 -3.41
C MET A 1 36.35 92.77 -4.50
N LYS A 2 37.16 91.79 -4.12
CA LYS A 2 37.52 90.69 -5.04
C LYS A 2 36.75 89.43 -4.58
N ARG A 3 35.82 88.93 -5.40
CA ARG A 3 35.11 87.64 -5.20
C ARG A 3 35.95 86.49 -5.67
N ARG A 4 36.26 85.56 -4.78
CA ARG A 4 36.92 84.29 -5.10
C ARG A 4 35.82 83.25 -5.40
N TYR A 5 35.88 82.63 -6.59
CA TYR A 5 35.03 81.42 -6.85
C TYR A 5 35.85 80.19 -6.50
N ALA A 6 35.28 79.35 -5.66
CA ALA A 6 35.84 78.05 -5.35
C ALA A 6 35.23 77.00 -6.32
N LEU A 7 36.07 76.32 -7.09
CA LEU A 7 35.67 75.15 -7.89
C LEU A 7 35.57 73.94 -6.96
N VAL A 8 34.37 73.34 -6.91
CA VAL A 8 34.18 72.05 -6.28
C VAL A 8 34.33 70.96 -7.37
N ALA A 9 35.38 70.15 -7.30
CA ALA A 9 35.59 68.99 -8.14
C ALA A 9 34.76 67.77 -7.59
N LEU A 10 33.78 67.35 -8.36
CA LEU A 10 32.98 66.15 -8.04
C LEU A 10 33.74 64.93 -8.57
N ALA A 11 34.30 64.10 -7.70
CA ALA A 11 34.91 62.83 -8.07
C ALA A 11 33.81 61.76 -8.21
N PHE A 12 33.57 61.29 -9.41
CA PHE A 12 32.73 60.12 -9.68
C PHE A 12 33.53 58.85 -9.33
N ALA A 13 33.13 58.16 -8.27
CA ALA A 13 33.61 56.82 -7.95
C ALA A 13 32.89 55.80 -8.88
N VAL A 14 33.60 55.30 -9.87
CA VAL A 14 33.12 54.12 -10.66
C VAL A 14 33.24 52.90 -9.77
N ALA A 15 32.12 52.46 -9.25
CA ALA A 15 32.04 51.13 -8.57
C ALA A 15 32.30 50.03 -9.65
N ALA A 16 33.40 49.32 -9.50
CA ALA A 16 33.66 48.13 -10.29
C ALA A 16 32.60 47.07 -9.96
N VAL A 17 31.66 46.81 -10.86
CA VAL A 17 30.73 45.67 -10.76
C VAL A 17 31.59 44.43 -10.92
N GLY A 18 31.86 43.75 -9.81
CA GLY A 18 32.52 42.44 -9.82
C GLY A 18 31.73 41.45 -10.68
N PRO A 19 32.38 40.46 -11.28
CA PRO A 19 31.69 39.49 -12.10
C PRO A 19 30.60 38.81 -11.29
N THR A 20 29.35 38.94 -11.73
CA THR A 20 28.21 38.20 -11.23
C THR A 20 28.58 36.72 -11.24
N PRO A 21 28.46 35.98 -10.12
CA PRO A 21 28.78 34.55 -10.15
C PRO A 21 27.98 33.89 -11.25
N ALA A 22 28.69 33.23 -12.18
CA ALA A 22 28.07 32.52 -13.29
C ALA A 22 26.99 31.60 -12.70
N ARG A 23 25.72 31.81 -13.06
CA ARG A 23 24.66 30.90 -12.73
C ARG A 23 25.07 29.51 -13.21
N ASP A 24 25.05 28.52 -12.32
CA ASP A 24 25.37 27.13 -12.64
C ASP A 24 24.51 26.71 -13.85
N ALA A 25 25.14 26.63 -15.03
CA ALA A 25 24.41 26.39 -16.29
C ALA A 25 24.00 24.91 -16.31
N PHE A 26 22.70 24.67 -16.19
CA PHE A 26 22.13 23.32 -16.34
C PHE A 26 22.24 22.87 -17.79
N ARG A 27 22.64 21.63 -18.00
CA ARG A 27 22.72 20.99 -19.32
C ARG A 27 21.90 19.70 -19.31
N PRO A 28 21.23 19.32 -20.42
CA PRO A 28 20.58 18.02 -20.54
C PRO A 28 21.57 16.89 -20.27
N VAL A 29 21.07 15.87 -19.59
CA VAL A 29 21.81 14.62 -19.33
C VAL A 29 21.13 13.52 -20.13
N PRO A 30 21.81 12.88 -21.09
CA PRO A 30 21.30 11.72 -21.78
C PRO A 30 21.04 10.60 -20.79
N LEU A 31 19.86 9.95 -20.92
CA LEU A 31 19.46 8.89 -20.02
C LEU A 31 18.54 7.90 -20.74
N GLU A 32 18.94 6.63 -20.75
CA GLU A 32 18.11 5.53 -21.22
C GLU A 32 17.82 4.58 -20.05
N SER A 33 16.54 4.29 -19.82
CA SER A 33 16.09 3.33 -18.82
C SER A 33 14.72 2.77 -19.20
N ARG A 34 14.45 1.54 -18.78
CA ARG A 34 13.16 0.86 -19.00
C ARG A 34 12.69 0.19 -17.73
N ILE A 35 11.38 0.14 -17.57
CA ILE A 35 10.73 -0.69 -16.56
C ILE A 35 10.58 -2.10 -17.16
N THR A 36 11.22 -3.08 -16.56
CA THR A 36 11.20 -4.48 -16.98
C THR A 36 10.58 -5.40 -15.94
N ASN A 37 10.56 -4.95 -14.68
CA ASN A 37 10.02 -5.70 -13.55
C ASN A 37 8.80 -5.00 -12.96
N VAL A 38 7.92 -5.78 -12.36
CA VAL A 38 6.83 -5.26 -11.54
C VAL A 38 7.42 -4.36 -10.45
N GLN A 39 6.81 -3.21 -10.23
CA GLN A 39 7.35 -2.28 -9.24
C GLN A 39 7.10 -2.79 -7.82
N PRO A 40 8.01 -2.55 -6.87
CA PRO A 40 7.81 -2.92 -5.47
C PRO A 40 6.46 -2.42 -4.93
N MET A 41 5.83 -3.20 -4.04
CA MET A 41 4.54 -2.88 -3.42
C MET A 41 3.36 -2.80 -4.41
N THR A 42 3.49 -3.39 -5.60
CA THR A 42 2.42 -3.42 -6.61
C THR A 42 2.33 -4.79 -7.29
N GLY A 43 1.26 -5.00 -8.07
CA GLY A 43 1.20 -6.08 -9.04
C GLY A 43 0.32 -7.26 -8.63
N ILE A 44 0.56 -8.38 -9.28
CA ILE A 44 -0.10 -9.65 -8.96
C ILE A 44 0.53 -10.23 -7.69
N VAL A 45 -0.31 -10.81 -6.84
CA VAL A 45 0.07 -11.35 -5.53
C VAL A 45 -0.21 -12.85 -5.50
N MET A 46 0.72 -13.62 -4.95
CA MET A 46 0.56 -15.06 -4.70
C MET A 46 0.58 -15.33 -3.20
N TRP A 47 0.02 -16.49 -2.79
CA TRP A 47 0.11 -16.93 -1.41
C TRP A 47 1.57 -17.23 -1.03
N GLU A 48 1.99 -16.80 0.15
CA GLU A 48 3.35 -16.95 0.65
C GLU A 48 3.81 -18.41 0.73
N ASP A 49 2.89 -19.33 1.08
CA ASP A 49 3.12 -20.76 1.18
C ASP A 49 2.90 -21.53 -0.13
N SER A 50 2.59 -20.83 -1.22
CA SER A 50 2.45 -21.40 -2.55
C SER A 50 3.79 -21.51 -3.27
N LYS A 51 4.00 -22.60 -4.02
CA LYS A 51 5.13 -22.69 -4.96
C LYS A 51 5.10 -21.61 -6.06
N ASN A 52 3.94 -21.02 -6.32
CA ASN A 52 3.79 -19.94 -7.30
C ASN A 52 4.45 -18.63 -6.83
N SER A 53 4.79 -18.50 -5.53
CA SER A 53 5.53 -17.36 -5.01
C SER A 53 7.03 -17.41 -5.34
N GLU A 54 7.57 -18.56 -5.74
CA GLU A 54 8.98 -18.72 -6.11
C GLU A 54 9.24 -18.24 -7.55
N THR A 55 9.04 -16.94 -7.79
CA THR A 55 9.16 -16.31 -9.12
C THR A 55 9.59 -14.85 -8.98
N ASP A 56 10.21 -14.31 -10.03
CA ASP A 56 10.50 -12.87 -10.15
C ASP A 56 9.40 -12.09 -10.90
N ALA A 57 8.30 -12.77 -11.25
CA ALA A 57 7.16 -12.16 -11.93
C ALA A 57 6.26 -11.33 -11.00
N ILE A 58 6.45 -11.42 -9.67
CA ILE A 58 5.68 -10.72 -8.65
C ILE A 58 6.59 -9.94 -7.70
N GLN A 59 6.01 -9.06 -6.90
CA GLN A 59 6.71 -8.30 -5.86
C GLN A 59 6.05 -8.41 -4.48
N LEU A 60 4.88 -9.08 -4.42
CA LEU A 60 4.06 -9.18 -3.22
C LEU A 60 3.61 -10.62 -2.98
N GLU A 61 3.54 -10.98 -1.71
CA GLU A 61 2.99 -12.24 -1.23
C GLU A 61 1.96 -12.00 -0.14
N TYR A 62 0.98 -12.88 -0.06
CA TYR A 62 -0.14 -12.76 0.86
C TYR A 62 -0.13 -13.84 1.92
N SER A 63 -0.50 -13.49 3.15
CA SER A 63 -0.62 -14.45 4.25
C SER A 63 -1.77 -14.16 5.18
N TYR A 64 -2.56 -15.19 5.48
CA TYR A 64 -3.47 -15.20 6.62
C TYR A 64 -2.76 -15.64 7.91
N MET A 65 -3.21 -15.05 9.04
CA MET A 65 -2.74 -15.40 10.38
C MET A 65 -3.88 -15.38 11.41
N ARG A 66 -3.71 -16.11 12.50
CA ARG A 66 -4.60 -16.05 13.65
C ARG A 66 -4.02 -15.17 14.74
N TYR A 67 -4.86 -14.47 15.48
CA TYR A 67 -4.42 -13.77 16.69
C TYR A 67 -3.82 -14.75 17.72
N SER A 68 -4.42 -15.95 17.86
CA SER A 68 -3.92 -17.02 18.75
C SER A 68 -2.56 -17.60 18.35
N ASP A 69 -2.07 -17.39 17.13
CA ASP A 69 -0.72 -17.81 16.74
C ASP A 69 0.35 -16.93 17.40
N VAL A 70 0.02 -15.67 17.66
CA VAL A 70 0.92 -14.64 18.18
C VAL A 70 0.71 -14.40 19.67
N VAL A 71 -0.54 -14.27 20.12
CA VAL A 71 -0.85 -13.91 21.50
C VAL A 71 -0.89 -15.15 22.38
N LYS A 72 0.00 -15.23 23.37
CA LYS A 72 0.13 -16.36 24.29
C LYS A 72 -0.62 -16.14 25.61
N GLN A 73 -0.42 -14.97 26.20
CA GLN A 73 -1.05 -14.52 27.43
C GLN A 73 -1.38 -13.03 27.33
N ARG A 74 -2.06 -12.48 28.31
CA ARG A 74 -2.31 -11.05 28.40
C ARG A 74 -1.00 -10.28 28.41
N GLY A 75 -0.80 -9.43 27.38
CA GLY A 75 0.44 -8.64 27.23
C GLY A 75 1.66 -9.43 26.75
N GLU A 76 1.51 -10.73 26.44
CA GLU A 76 2.61 -11.59 25.98
C GLU A 76 2.41 -12.02 24.53
N TYR A 77 3.35 -11.62 23.67
CA TYR A 77 3.29 -11.82 22.22
C TYR A 77 4.51 -12.59 21.72
N ASP A 78 4.27 -13.71 21.04
CA ASP A 78 5.28 -14.43 20.27
C ASP A 78 5.17 -14.03 18.79
N TRP A 79 6.03 -13.14 18.35
CA TRP A 79 6.04 -12.65 16.98
C TRP A 79 6.74 -13.60 16.00
N THR A 80 7.32 -14.71 16.44
CA THR A 80 8.03 -15.67 15.58
C THR A 80 7.23 -16.11 14.34
N PRO A 81 5.89 -16.36 14.42
CA PRO A 81 5.11 -16.70 13.23
C PRO A 81 5.05 -15.56 12.19
N VAL A 82 4.98 -14.31 12.64
CA VAL A 82 5.01 -13.12 11.76
C VAL A 82 6.39 -12.99 11.12
N GLU A 83 7.45 -13.05 11.92
CA GLU A 83 8.83 -12.94 11.43
C GLU A 83 9.13 -13.99 10.35
N ARG A 84 8.72 -15.24 10.55
CA ARG A 84 8.91 -16.31 9.56
C ARG A 84 8.30 -15.97 8.20
N LYS A 85 7.07 -15.42 8.19
CA LYS A 85 6.38 -15.03 6.94
C LYS A 85 7.06 -13.84 6.27
N LEU A 86 7.38 -12.81 7.04
CA LEU A 86 8.09 -11.63 6.53
C LEU A 86 9.47 -12.00 5.95
N ASP A 87 10.22 -12.86 6.65
CA ASP A 87 11.53 -13.32 6.20
C ASP A 87 11.43 -14.22 4.97
N ALA A 88 10.39 -15.07 4.87
CA ALA A 88 10.18 -15.93 3.72
C ALA A 88 9.97 -15.10 2.45
N SER A 89 9.07 -14.11 2.50
CA SER A 89 8.83 -13.20 1.37
C SER A 89 10.09 -12.37 1.04
N ALA A 90 10.76 -11.81 2.05
CA ALA A 90 11.96 -10.99 1.83
C ALA A 90 13.13 -11.78 1.20
N ARG A 91 13.30 -13.06 1.54
CA ARG A 91 14.31 -13.93 0.88
C ARG A 91 14.05 -14.11 -0.62
N ARG A 92 12.79 -14.08 -1.05
CA ARG A 92 12.39 -14.09 -2.45
C ARG A 92 12.43 -12.70 -3.11
N LYS A 93 12.83 -11.66 -2.35
CA LYS A 93 12.81 -10.24 -2.74
C LYS A 93 11.40 -9.71 -2.93
N HIS A 94 10.44 -10.24 -2.19
CA HIS A 94 9.06 -9.79 -2.15
C HIS A 94 8.73 -9.16 -0.80
N GLN A 95 7.59 -8.48 -0.75
CA GLN A 95 7.06 -7.91 0.48
C GLN A 95 5.71 -8.57 0.82
N ALA A 96 5.41 -8.64 2.10
CA ALA A 96 4.21 -9.29 2.57
C ALA A 96 3.01 -8.35 2.63
N ILE A 97 1.83 -8.89 2.33
CA ILE A 97 0.53 -8.39 2.75
C ILE A 97 0.03 -9.36 3.82
N LEU A 98 -0.28 -8.86 5.01
CA LEU A 98 -0.77 -9.68 6.10
C LEU A 98 -2.24 -9.37 6.41
N ARG A 99 -3.00 -10.42 6.76
CA ARG A 99 -4.36 -10.30 7.32
C ARG A 99 -4.49 -11.24 8.50
N PHE A 100 -4.94 -10.68 9.64
CA PHE A 100 -5.34 -11.48 10.81
C PHE A 100 -6.85 -11.67 10.77
N TRP A 101 -7.30 -12.91 10.91
CA TRP A 101 -8.72 -13.23 10.92
C TRP A 101 -9.21 -13.63 12.32
N ASP A 102 -10.44 -13.29 12.64
CA ASP A 102 -11.13 -13.68 13.86
C ASP A 102 -12.00 -14.94 13.68
N THR A 103 -12.64 -15.07 12.52
CA THR A 103 -13.52 -16.17 12.16
C THR A 103 -13.14 -16.76 10.80
N TYR A 104 -13.13 -18.10 10.73
CA TYR A 104 -12.86 -18.83 9.48
C TYR A 104 -13.74 -20.07 9.39
N PRO A 105 -14.50 -20.32 8.28
CA PRO A 105 -15.38 -21.46 8.15
C PRO A 105 -14.69 -22.81 8.42
N GLY A 106 -15.29 -23.62 9.27
CA GLY A 106 -14.75 -24.93 9.64
C GLY A 106 -13.59 -24.91 10.62
N ARG A 107 -13.35 -23.79 11.31
CA ARG A 107 -12.28 -23.63 12.31
C ARG A 107 -12.82 -23.05 13.62
N PRO A 108 -12.15 -23.31 14.76
CA PRO A 108 -12.36 -22.53 15.98
C PRO A 108 -12.05 -21.05 15.73
N SER A 109 -12.65 -20.15 16.50
CA SER A 109 -12.28 -18.73 16.46
C SER A 109 -10.78 -18.54 16.73
N SER A 110 -10.21 -17.45 16.24
CA SER A 110 -8.80 -17.14 16.48
C SER A 110 -8.52 -16.45 17.82
N VAL A 111 -9.51 -16.40 18.71
CA VAL A 111 -9.35 -15.86 20.06
C VAL A 111 -8.27 -16.65 20.82
N PRO A 112 -7.32 -15.98 21.48
CA PRO A 112 -6.26 -16.65 22.24
C PRO A 112 -6.78 -17.50 23.39
N GLN A 113 -6.04 -18.57 23.69
CA GLN A 113 -6.44 -19.55 24.68
C GLN A 113 -6.65 -18.98 26.10
N TYR A 114 -5.87 -17.94 26.47
CA TYR A 114 -6.04 -17.34 27.79
C TYR A 114 -7.41 -16.65 27.97
N ILE A 115 -7.98 -16.09 26.89
CA ILE A 115 -9.34 -15.54 26.91
C ILE A 115 -10.37 -16.67 26.93
N LYS A 116 -10.18 -17.70 26.09
CA LYS A 116 -11.08 -18.88 26.08
C LYS A 116 -11.12 -19.62 27.40
N ALA A 117 -10.12 -19.46 28.26
CA ALA A 117 -10.08 -20.04 29.62
C ALA A 117 -10.77 -19.17 30.69
N LEU A 118 -11.21 -17.95 30.34
CA LEU A 118 -11.97 -17.11 31.29
C LEU A 118 -13.35 -17.71 31.53
N PRO A 119 -13.84 -17.68 32.80
CA PRO A 119 -15.10 -18.33 33.17
C PRO A 119 -16.34 -17.69 32.53
N ASP A 120 -16.23 -16.45 32.08
CA ASP A 120 -17.28 -15.63 31.46
C ASP A 120 -17.13 -15.51 29.94
N TYR A 121 -16.18 -16.22 29.33
CA TYR A 121 -15.98 -16.23 27.86
C TYR A 121 -16.46 -17.53 27.22
N THR A 122 -17.17 -17.46 26.10
CA THR A 122 -17.53 -18.64 25.31
C THR A 122 -17.68 -18.29 23.85
N ASP A 123 -16.91 -18.95 22.95
CA ASP A 123 -17.18 -18.90 21.52
C ASP A 123 -18.58 -19.40 21.18
N ARG A 124 -19.30 -18.73 20.32
CA ARG A 124 -20.51 -19.28 19.72
C ARG A 124 -20.15 -20.26 18.62
N VAL A 125 -20.49 -21.53 18.76
CA VAL A 125 -20.30 -22.52 17.69
C VAL A 125 -21.56 -22.61 16.84
N ALA A 126 -21.44 -22.42 15.55
CA ALA A 126 -22.52 -22.52 14.58
C ALA A 126 -22.01 -23.04 13.23
N LYS A 127 -22.92 -23.42 12.34
CA LYS A 127 -22.53 -23.80 10.97
C LYS A 127 -22.19 -22.58 10.13
N SER A 128 -21.02 -22.61 9.50
CA SER A 128 -20.65 -21.73 8.40
C SER A 128 -20.17 -22.59 7.23
N GLU A 129 -20.72 -22.38 6.05
CA GLU A 129 -20.48 -23.26 4.87
C GLU A 129 -20.64 -24.76 5.20
N ARG A 130 -21.66 -25.09 5.98
CA ARG A 130 -21.99 -26.45 6.46
C ARG A 130 -20.94 -27.08 7.40
N ARG A 131 -19.95 -26.32 7.87
CA ARG A 131 -18.89 -26.76 8.80
C ARG A 131 -19.07 -26.10 10.17
N ASP A 132 -18.76 -26.83 11.25
CA ASP A 132 -18.74 -26.25 12.59
C ASP A 132 -17.67 -25.18 12.69
N THR A 133 -18.08 -23.97 13.06
CA THR A 133 -17.26 -22.75 13.05
C THR A 133 -17.41 -22.02 14.37
N GLY A 134 -16.29 -21.61 14.95
CA GLY A 134 -16.26 -20.79 16.16
C GLY A 134 -16.34 -19.31 15.79
N PHE A 135 -17.31 -18.61 16.36
CA PHE A 135 -17.48 -17.17 16.30
C PHE A 135 -17.07 -16.55 17.62
N PRO A 136 -16.19 -15.55 17.66
CA PRO A 136 -15.83 -14.85 18.88
C PRO A 136 -17.04 -14.23 19.57
N ASP A 137 -17.02 -14.17 20.88
CA ASP A 137 -17.94 -13.32 21.65
C ASP A 137 -17.44 -11.88 21.61
N TRP A 138 -18.01 -11.06 20.74
CA TRP A 138 -17.66 -9.65 20.61
C TRP A 138 -18.23 -8.75 21.70
N SER A 139 -19.13 -9.25 22.56
CA SER A 139 -19.55 -8.53 23.76
C SER A 139 -18.49 -8.56 24.88
N HIS A 140 -17.57 -9.53 24.81
CA HIS A 140 -16.59 -9.75 25.86
C HIS A 140 -15.47 -8.67 25.85
N LEU A 141 -15.37 -7.93 26.95
CA LEU A 141 -14.48 -6.75 27.05
C LEU A 141 -12.99 -7.08 26.90
N GLU A 142 -12.54 -8.25 27.39
CA GLU A 142 -11.13 -8.62 27.27
C GLU A 142 -10.75 -8.93 25.79
N TRP A 143 -11.67 -9.52 25.01
CA TRP A 143 -11.45 -9.71 23.59
C TRP A 143 -11.36 -8.37 22.86
N GLN A 144 -12.28 -7.44 23.11
CA GLN A 144 -12.25 -6.09 22.54
C GLN A 144 -10.96 -5.34 22.92
N ARG A 145 -10.53 -5.43 24.19
CA ARG A 145 -9.30 -4.81 24.69
C ARG A 145 -8.08 -5.37 23.95
N LEU A 146 -7.97 -6.70 23.91
CA LEU A 146 -6.87 -7.38 23.21
C LEU A 146 -6.82 -6.99 21.75
N PHE A 147 -7.95 -6.94 21.06
CA PHE A 147 -8.01 -6.64 19.63
C PHE A 147 -7.38 -5.26 19.31
N LEU A 148 -7.63 -4.25 20.14
CA LEU A 148 -6.99 -2.95 20.02
C LEU A 148 -5.50 -2.99 20.39
N GLU A 149 -5.16 -3.61 21.52
CA GLU A 149 -3.78 -3.73 21.99
C GLU A 149 -2.92 -4.50 20.98
N PHE A 150 -3.47 -5.53 20.34
CA PHE A 150 -2.76 -6.32 19.33
C PHE A 150 -2.22 -5.42 18.20
N TYR A 151 -3.06 -4.55 17.63
CA TYR A 151 -2.62 -3.66 16.55
C TYR A 151 -1.68 -2.55 17.03
N GLU A 152 -1.80 -2.12 18.29
CA GLU A 152 -0.81 -1.24 18.89
C GLU A 152 0.58 -1.92 18.97
N LYS A 153 0.63 -3.14 19.53
CA LYS A 153 1.87 -3.92 19.64
C LYS A 153 2.42 -4.35 18.28
N PHE A 154 1.55 -4.68 17.32
CA PHE A 154 1.95 -4.95 15.95
C PHE A 154 2.58 -3.71 15.30
N ALA A 155 1.97 -2.56 15.43
CA ALA A 155 2.47 -1.31 14.88
C ALA A 155 3.80 -0.87 15.52
N GLU A 156 3.95 -0.99 16.85
CA GLU A 156 5.21 -0.71 17.53
C GLU A 156 6.40 -1.45 16.90
N LYS A 157 6.15 -2.67 16.39
CA LYS A 157 7.20 -3.52 15.82
C LYS A 157 7.30 -3.41 14.30
N TYR A 158 6.18 -3.32 13.57
CA TYR A 158 6.15 -3.55 12.11
C TYR A 158 5.69 -2.35 11.28
N ASP A 159 5.21 -1.25 11.87
CA ASP A 159 4.69 -0.12 11.08
C ASP A 159 5.75 0.52 10.15
N ARG A 160 7.05 0.28 10.42
CA ARG A 160 8.16 0.75 9.58
C ARG A 160 8.96 -0.39 8.92
N ASP A 161 8.53 -1.63 9.11
CA ASP A 161 9.27 -2.77 8.57
C ASP A 161 9.18 -2.80 7.03
N PRO A 162 10.30 -2.78 6.31
CA PRO A 162 10.29 -2.78 4.85
C PRO A 162 9.75 -4.08 4.25
N ARG A 163 9.69 -5.17 5.01
CA ARG A 163 9.16 -6.46 4.59
C ARG A 163 7.62 -6.47 4.52
N LEU A 164 6.95 -5.54 5.23
CA LEU A 164 5.49 -5.42 5.26
C LEU A 164 5.03 -4.30 4.31
N ALA A 165 4.37 -4.67 3.22
CA ALA A 165 3.82 -3.72 2.27
C ALA A 165 2.47 -3.15 2.70
N PHE A 166 1.52 -4.03 3.08
CA PHE A 166 0.17 -3.62 3.45
C PHE A 166 -0.37 -4.52 4.56
N LEU A 167 -1.34 -4.00 5.31
CA LEU A 167 -2.07 -4.74 6.34
C LEU A 167 -3.57 -4.69 6.01
N GLU A 168 -4.19 -5.83 5.76
CA GLU A 168 -5.63 -5.94 5.64
C GLU A 168 -6.24 -6.28 6.99
N VAL A 169 -7.31 -5.59 7.35
CA VAL A 169 -7.93 -5.68 8.67
C VAL A 169 -9.44 -5.79 8.57
N GLY A 170 -10.07 -6.53 9.48
CA GLY A 170 -11.52 -6.66 9.45
C GLY A 170 -12.06 -7.56 10.53
N PHE A 171 -13.32 -7.94 10.36
CA PHE A 171 -14.13 -8.74 11.27
C PHE A 171 -14.97 -9.73 10.47
N GLY A 172 -15.41 -10.80 11.12
CA GLY A 172 -16.27 -11.81 10.54
C GLY A 172 -15.52 -12.84 9.70
N LEU A 173 -16.19 -13.46 8.75
CA LEU A 173 -15.58 -14.49 7.92
C LEU A 173 -14.39 -13.91 7.17
N TRP A 174 -13.22 -14.53 7.30
CA TRP A 174 -11.94 -14.11 6.71
C TRP A 174 -11.53 -12.66 7.00
N SER A 175 -12.18 -12.00 7.99
CA SER A 175 -12.03 -10.56 8.25
C SER A 175 -12.51 -9.66 7.09
N GLU A 176 -13.58 -10.07 6.39
CA GLU A 176 -14.13 -9.39 5.21
C GLU A 176 -15.39 -8.58 5.49
N TYR A 177 -15.67 -8.26 6.76
CA TYR A 177 -16.83 -7.45 7.18
C TYR A 177 -18.19 -8.06 6.87
N HIS A 178 -18.28 -9.39 6.83
CA HIS A 178 -19.53 -10.10 6.65
C HIS A 178 -19.54 -11.46 7.35
N VAL A 179 -20.74 -11.98 7.61
CA VAL A 179 -21.00 -13.37 7.96
C VAL A 179 -22.17 -13.86 7.10
N TYR A 180 -21.94 -14.05 5.81
CA TYR A 180 -23.00 -14.47 4.87
C TYR A 180 -23.49 -15.92 5.15
N SER A 181 -22.71 -16.71 5.85
CA SER A 181 -23.03 -18.08 6.24
C SER A 181 -22.75 -18.28 7.72
N GLY A 182 -23.78 -18.12 8.55
CA GLY A 182 -23.70 -18.23 10.00
C GLY A 182 -24.45 -17.11 10.72
N PRO A 183 -24.32 -17.01 12.04
CA PRO A 183 -24.93 -15.93 12.81
C PRO A 183 -24.15 -14.63 12.63
N GLU A 184 -24.82 -13.59 12.16
CA GLU A 184 -24.29 -12.21 12.11
C GLU A 184 -25.11 -11.35 13.09
N VAL A 185 -24.66 -11.26 14.33
CA VAL A 185 -25.33 -10.50 15.40
C VAL A 185 -24.34 -9.51 15.99
N LEU A 186 -24.65 -8.21 15.85
CA LEU A 186 -23.84 -7.14 16.43
C LEU A 186 -23.75 -7.28 17.95
N ASP A 187 -22.56 -7.02 18.48
CA ASP A 187 -22.22 -7.14 19.89
C ASP A 187 -22.32 -8.58 20.46
N GLU A 188 -22.36 -9.56 19.57
CA GLU A 188 -22.29 -10.99 19.91
C GLU A 188 -21.25 -11.69 19.03
N THR A 189 -21.64 -12.08 17.80
CA THR A 189 -20.77 -12.78 16.84
C THR A 189 -20.08 -11.85 15.84
N PHE A 190 -20.44 -10.57 15.87
CA PHE A 190 -19.85 -9.50 15.08
C PHE A 190 -19.72 -8.25 15.95
N PRO A 191 -18.67 -7.44 15.84
CA PRO A 191 -18.47 -6.30 16.74
C PRO A 191 -19.56 -5.25 16.60
N SER A 192 -19.89 -4.57 17.69
CA SER A 192 -20.79 -3.42 17.67
C SER A 192 -20.27 -2.31 16.78
N MET A 193 -21.15 -1.48 16.22
CA MET A 193 -20.76 -0.33 15.40
C MET A 193 -19.88 0.67 16.16
N GLU A 194 -20.09 0.79 17.47
CA GLU A 194 -19.28 1.63 18.35
C GLU A 194 -17.86 1.09 18.45
N PHE A 195 -17.69 -0.21 18.68
CA PHE A 195 -16.38 -0.82 18.71
C PHE A 195 -15.65 -0.66 17.37
N GLN A 196 -16.33 -0.90 16.24
CA GLN A 196 -15.76 -0.75 14.92
C GLN A 196 -15.26 0.68 14.68
N ALA A 197 -16.06 1.71 15.01
CA ALA A 197 -15.65 3.11 14.88
C ALA A 197 -14.40 3.41 15.73
N ARG A 198 -14.37 2.93 16.99
CA ARG A 198 -13.22 3.04 17.88
C ARG A 198 -11.98 2.36 17.29
N PHE A 199 -12.14 1.19 16.68
CA PHE A 199 -11.07 0.45 16.01
C PHE A 199 -10.48 1.21 14.82
N PHE A 200 -11.30 1.80 13.94
CA PHE A 200 -10.80 2.58 12.81
C PHE A 200 -10.00 3.81 13.25
N HIS A 201 -10.46 4.52 14.26
CA HIS A 201 -9.70 5.62 14.85
C HIS A 201 -8.40 5.13 15.49
N HIS A 202 -8.43 3.99 16.16
CA HIS A 202 -7.24 3.38 16.76
C HIS A 202 -6.19 3.03 15.71
N LEU A 203 -6.57 2.36 14.63
CA LEU A 203 -5.67 2.02 13.52
C LEU A 203 -5.02 3.27 12.91
N THR A 204 -5.80 4.33 12.69
CA THR A 204 -5.29 5.60 12.17
C THR A 204 -4.24 6.22 13.10
N LYS A 205 -4.36 5.99 14.41
CA LYS A 205 -3.40 6.48 15.41
C LYS A 205 -2.12 5.64 15.44
N VAL A 206 -2.22 4.33 15.36
CA VAL A 206 -1.08 3.43 15.58
C VAL A 206 -0.32 3.08 14.30
N LEU A 207 -1.00 2.97 13.15
CA LEU A 207 -0.39 2.69 11.84
C LEU A 207 -0.17 4.00 11.07
N GLN A 208 1.00 4.59 11.23
CA GLN A 208 1.34 5.89 10.63
C GLN A 208 2.07 5.75 9.30
N HIS A 209 2.71 4.60 9.05
CA HIS A 209 3.62 4.38 7.92
C HIS A 209 3.16 3.26 7.00
N THR A 210 2.65 2.16 7.53
CA THR A 210 2.11 1.05 6.73
C THR A 210 0.64 1.30 6.43
N PRO A 211 0.23 1.40 5.16
CA PRO A 211 -1.18 1.53 4.82
C PRO A 211 -1.97 0.29 5.26
N TRP A 212 -3.08 0.53 5.92
CA TRP A 212 -4.05 -0.51 6.25
C TRP A 212 -5.28 -0.41 5.35
N MET A 213 -5.97 -1.54 5.16
CA MET A 213 -7.07 -1.68 4.21
C MET A 213 -8.24 -2.42 4.85
N ILE A 214 -9.45 -2.14 4.39
CA ILE A 214 -10.68 -2.84 4.79
C ILE A 214 -11.40 -3.39 3.56
N SER A 215 -12.24 -4.42 3.75
CA SER A 215 -13.05 -4.95 2.66
C SER A 215 -14.09 -3.94 2.17
N GLN A 216 -14.35 -3.96 0.88
CA GLN A 216 -15.46 -3.21 0.27
C GLN A 216 -16.82 -3.59 0.88
N ASP A 217 -16.99 -4.78 1.45
CA ASP A 217 -18.20 -5.24 2.12
C ASP A 217 -18.55 -4.43 3.38
N ALA A 218 -17.60 -3.65 3.89
CA ALA A 218 -17.86 -2.70 4.97
C ALA A 218 -18.80 -1.56 4.57
N HIS A 219 -19.22 -1.44 3.30
CA HIS A 219 -20.22 -0.47 2.85
C HIS A 219 -21.64 -0.76 3.42
N VAL A 220 -21.92 -1.99 3.83
CA VAL A 220 -23.25 -2.43 4.23
C VAL A 220 -23.67 -1.80 5.56
N ALA A 221 -24.59 -0.84 5.49
CA ALA A 221 -24.99 0.02 6.60
C ALA A 221 -25.53 -0.70 7.86
N LYS A 222 -26.12 -1.90 7.70
CA LYS A 222 -26.67 -2.66 8.85
C LYS A 222 -25.62 -3.25 9.77
N ARG A 223 -24.36 -3.37 9.32
CA ARG A 223 -23.28 -4.06 10.05
C ARG A 223 -22.07 -3.17 10.34
N THR A 224 -21.95 -2.03 9.70
CA THR A 224 -20.80 -1.12 9.87
C THR A 224 -21.24 0.33 10.12
N PRO A 225 -20.41 1.14 10.80
CA PRO A 225 -20.78 2.50 11.19
C PRO A 225 -20.65 3.54 10.07
N PHE A 226 -20.13 3.21 8.89
CA PHE A 226 -19.78 4.22 7.87
C PHE A 226 -20.97 5.04 7.38
N ALA A 227 -22.14 4.42 7.20
CA ALA A 227 -23.35 5.14 6.77
C ALA A 227 -23.89 6.10 7.85
N SER A 228 -23.84 5.69 9.14
CA SER A 228 -24.29 6.50 10.27
C SER A 228 -23.23 7.50 10.75
N GLN A 229 -21.95 7.27 10.46
CA GLN A 229 -20.81 8.09 10.84
C GLN A 229 -19.93 8.41 9.62
N PRO A 230 -20.41 9.22 8.66
CA PRO A 230 -19.71 9.46 7.40
C PRO A 230 -18.34 10.16 7.56
N GLN A 231 -18.04 10.75 8.74
CA GLN A 231 -16.71 11.26 9.04
C GLN A 231 -15.63 10.17 9.02
N LEU A 232 -15.98 8.90 9.24
CA LEU A 232 -15.06 7.77 9.14
C LEU A 232 -14.52 7.58 7.72
N LEU A 233 -15.28 7.98 6.69
CA LEU A 233 -14.82 7.93 5.29
C LEU A 233 -13.62 8.86 5.02
N LYS A 234 -13.36 9.83 5.90
CA LYS A 234 -12.19 10.73 5.80
C LYS A 234 -10.91 10.11 6.34
N LEU A 235 -10.99 8.97 7.02
CA LEU A 235 -9.82 8.26 7.50
C LEU A 235 -9.03 7.70 6.31
N ARG A 236 -7.72 7.61 6.47
CA ARG A 236 -6.83 7.09 5.44
C ARG A 236 -6.73 5.58 5.56
N PHE A 237 -7.47 4.87 4.75
CA PHE A 237 -7.42 3.42 4.61
C PHE A 237 -7.63 3.03 3.15
N GLY A 238 -7.07 1.89 2.76
CA GLY A 238 -7.31 1.29 1.46
C GLY A 238 -8.55 0.40 1.43
N ILE A 239 -8.92 -0.05 0.24
CA ILE A 239 -10.04 -0.97 0.03
C ILE A 239 -9.52 -2.23 -0.66
N PHE A 240 -9.98 -3.38 -0.18
CA PHE A 240 -9.82 -4.65 -0.88
C PHE A 240 -11.19 -5.27 -1.21
N ASP A 241 -11.23 -6.03 -2.31
CA ASP A 241 -12.42 -6.72 -2.81
C ASP A 241 -12.02 -8.16 -3.16
N ASP A 242 -12.31 -9.11 -2.28
CA ASP A 242 -11.88 -10.51 -2.41
C ASP A 242 -12.73 -11.31 -3.39
N THR A 243 -13.70 -10.67 -4.04
CA THR A 243 -14.51 -11.24 -5.10
C THR A 243 -14.50 -10.39 -6.37
N PHE A 244 -13.43 -9.63 -6.58
CA PHE A 244 -13.24 -8.77 -7.74
C PHE A 244 -13.39 -9.59 -9.03
N HIS A 245 -14.26 -9.16 -9.94
CA HIS A 245 -14.59 -9.89 -11.16
C HIS A 245 -15.16 -11.32 -10.95
N LEU A 246 -15.72 -11.66 -9.80
CA LEU A 246 -16.33 -12.98 -9.62
C LEU A 246 -17.51 -13.20 -10.57
N ALA A 247 -18.33 -12.19 -10.80
CA ALA A 247 -19.31 -12.18 -11.89
C ALA A 247 -18.69 -11.75 -13.22
N TRP A 248 -19.36 -12.05 -14.36
CA TRP A 248 -18.91 -11.64 -15.70
C TRP A 248 -18.90 -10.12 -15.91
N SER A 249 -19.51 -9.36 -15.02
CA SER A 249 -19.56 -7.90 -15.05
C SER A 249 -18.49 -7.28 -14.17
N PRO A 250 -17.73 -6.28 -14.67
CA PRO A 250 -16.85 -5.46 -13.84
C PRO A 250 -17.60 -4.68 -12.76
N SER A 251 -18.92 -4.54 -12.89
CA SER A 251 -19.78 -3.85 -11.91
C SER A 251 -20.17 -4.71 -10.71
N TYR A 252 -19.73 -5.97 -10.65
CA TYR A 252 -19.91 -6.76 -9.44
C TYR A 252 -19.17 -6.08 -8.28
N ASN A 253 -19.84 -5.94 -7.13
CA ASN A 253 -19.36 -5.18 -5.97
C ASN A 253 -19.20 -3.65 -6.19
N LEU A 254 -19.63 -3.12 -7.35
CA LEU A 254 -19.45 -1.70 -7.66
C LEU A 254 -20.05 -0.77 -6.60
N GLU A 255 -21.16 -1.18 -5.95
CA GLU A 255 -21.79 -0.42 -4.88
C GLU A 255 -20.81 -0.11 -3.72
N GLY A 256 -20.04 -1.11 -3.28
CA GLY A 256 -19.01 -0.93 -2.25
C GLY A 256 -17.88 0.00 -2.71
N TRP A 257 -17.41 -0.20 -3.95
CA TRP A 257 -16.37 0.65 -4.53
C TRP A 257 -16.80 2.12 -4.64
N GLU A 258 -18.05 2.39 -5.04
CA GLU A 258 -18.58 3.74 -5.15
C GLU A 258 -18.87 4.35 -3.79
N PHE A 259 -19.36 3.56 -2.83
CA PHE A 259 -19.60 4.02 -1.46
C PHE A 259 -18.33 4.58 -0.81
N PHE A 260 -17.20 3.89 -0.97
CA PHE A 260 -15.92 4.35 -0.42
C PHE A 260 -15.22 5.40 -1.28
N GLY A 261 -15.65 5.60 -2.51
CA GLY A 261 -15.13 6.58 -3.46
C GLY A 261 -14.08 5.99 -4.42
N ARG A 262 -14.40 6.05 -5.71
CA ARG A 262 -13.57 5.55 -6.81
C ARG A 262 -12.20 6.22 -6.91
N ASP A 263 -12.03 7.39 -6.33
CA ASP A 263 -10.78 8.14 -6.31
C ASP A 263 -9.96 7.95 -5.02
N ARG A 264 -10.36 7.02 -4.15
CA ARG A 264 -9.64 6.68 -2.92
C ARG A 264 -8.21 6.23 -3.20
N TYR A 265 -7.96 5.58 -4.35
CA TYR A 265 -6.61 5.22 -4.79
C TYR A 265 -5.61 6.37 -4.78
N LYS A 266 -6.06 7.62 -4.87
CA LYS A 266 -5.19 8.80 -4.82
C LYS A 266 -4.40 8.91 -3.51
N HIS A 267 -4.89 8.28 -2.44
CA HIS A 267 -4.33 8.41 -1.09
C HIS A 267 -4.11 7.08 -0.36
N SER A 268 -4.67 5.98 -0.88
CA SER A 268 -4.64 4.68 -0.21
C SER A 268 -4.67 3.54 -1.23
N PRO A 269 -4.06 2.38 -0.94
CA PRO A 269 -4.02 1.26 -1.88
C PRO A 269 -5.42 0.70 -2.15
N MET A 270 -5.59 0.18 -3.36
CA MET A 270 -6.78 -0.53 -3.81
C MET A 270 -6.36 -1.91 -4.31
N GLY A 271 -7.03 -2.96 -3.84
CA GLY A 271 -6.66 -4.34 -4.15
C GLY A 271 -7.77 -5.33 -3.90
N GLY A 272 -7.42 -6.59 -3.68
CA GLY A 272 -8.33 -7.67 -3.36
C GLY A 272 -7.88 -9.01 -3.93
N GLU A 273 -8.84 -9.90 -4.22
CA GLU A 273 -8.61 -11.22 -4.80
C GLU A 273 -9.53 -11.48 -6.00
N ILE A 274 -8.98 -12.12 -7.04
CA ILE A 274 -9.76 -12.65 -8.15
C ILE A 274 -9.74 -14.17 -8.09
N LEU A 275 -10.93 -14.74 -8.07
CA LEU A 275 -11.13 -16.18 -8.17
C LEU A 275 -11.50 -16.56 -9.61
N PHE A 276 -10.80 -17.56 -10.18
CA PHE A 276 -11.06 -18.07 -11.52
C PHE A 276 -11.69 -19.46 -11.44
N PRO A 277 -13.02 -19.58 -11.60
CA PRO A 277 -13.67 -20.89 -11.62
C PRO A 277 -13.28 -21.74 -12.84
N GLY A 278 -12.66 -21.14 -13.87
CA GLY A 278 -12.22 -21.83 -15.08
C GLY A 278 -11.41 -20.98 -16.04
N LYS A 279 -10.89 -21.61 -17.10
CA LYS A 279 -10.03 -21.00 -18.10
C LYS A 279 -10.69 -19.82 -18.82
N GLU A 280 -11.94 -19.98 -19.28
CA GLU A 280 -12.69 -18.95 -19.98
C GLU A 280 -12.78 -17.65 -19.15
N ARG A 281 -13.00 -17.78 -17.83
CA ARG A 281 -13.02 -16.64 -16.92
C ARG A 281 -11.66 -15.98 -16.80
N ALA A 282 -10.60 -16.76 -16.69
CA ALA A 282 -9.24 -16.24 -16.59
C ALA A 282 -8.83 -15.47 -17.87
N GLU A 283 -9.22 -15.97 -19.05
CA GLU A 283 -9.01 -15.30 -20.34
C GLU A 283 -9.79 -13.99 -20.44
N HIS A 284 -11.07 -13.99 -20.07
CA HIS A 284 -11.91 -12.78 -20.05
C HIS A 284 -11.34 -11.68 -19.16
N VAL A 285 -10.91 -12.03 -17.94
CA VAL A 285 -10.28 -11.07 -17.04
C VAL A 285 -8.95 -10.59 -17.60
N ALA A 286 -8.13 -11.46 -18.21
CA ALA A 286 -6.87 -11.07 -18.82
C ALA A 286 -7.03 -10.04 -19.93
N GLU A 287 -8.05 -10.19 -20.78
CA GLU A 287 -8.38 -9.22 -21.85
C GLU A 287 -8.81 -7.87 -21.30
N ALA A 288 -9.57 -7.86 -20.20
CA ALA A 288 -10.07 -6.64 -19.57
C ALA A 288 -9.03 -5.96 -18.65
N TRP A 289 -7.99 -6.66 -18.21
CA TRP A 289 -7.17 -6.32 -17.08
C TRP A 289 -6.59 -4.90 -17.10
N SER A 290 -5.95 -4.50 -18.19
CA SER A 290 -5.34 -3.16 -18.31
C SER A 290 -6.36 -2.02 -18.24
N ARG A 291 -7.62 -2.27 -18.64
CA ARG A 291 -8.72 -1.33 -18.51
C ARG A 291 -9.19 -1.26 -17.06
N GLU A 292 -9.40 -2.41 -16.43
CA GLU A 292 -9.94 -2.50 -15.08
C GLU A 292 -8.96 -1.98 -14.02
N THR A 293 -7.65 -2.27 -14.17
CA THR A 293 -6.64 -1.68 -13.28
C THR A 293 -6.67 -0.16 -13.28
N ARG A 294 -6.93 0.45 -14.45
CA ARG A 294 -7.06 1.90 -14.58
C ARG A 294 -8.39 2.42 -14.02
N ASN A 295 -9.49 1.73 -14.30
CA ASN A 295 -10.82 2.13 -13.83
C ASN A 295 -10.92 2.15 -12.31
N PHE A 296 -10.21 1.23 -11.63
CA PHE A 296 -10.26 1.05 -10.18
C PHE A 296 -9.01 1.54 -9.45
N GLY A 297 -7.98 2.03 -10.16
CA GLY A 297 -6.74 2.46 -9.53
C GLY A 297 -6.02 1.32 -8.79
N ILE A 298 -6.02 0.11 -9.37
CA ILE A 298 -5.54 -1.11 -8.70
C ILE A 298 -4.05 -1.02 -8.39
N THR A 299 -3.71 -1.21 -7.13
CA THR A 299 -2.34 -1.29 -6.62
C THR A 299 -1.81 -2.72 -6.72
N PHE A 300 -2.61 -3.68 -6.25
CA PHE A 300 -2.28 -5.10 -6.28
C PHE A 300 -3.55 -5.95 -6.41
N MET A 301 -3.38 -7.24 -6.77
CA MET A 301 -4.49 -8.19 -6.81
C MET A 301 -3.98 -9.60 -6.57
N ILE A 302 -4.58 -10.31 -5.61
CA ILE A 302 -4.32 -11.72 -5.37
C ILE A 302 -4.94 -12.52 -6.50
N CYS A 303 -4.13 -13.33 -7.19
CA CYS A 303 -4.55 -14.12 -8.35
C CYS A 303 -3.90 -15.50 -8.33
N GLU A 304 -3.94 -16.19 -7.20
CA GLU A 304 -3.24 -17.48 -6.97
C GLU A 304 -3.59 -18.56 -8.01
N GLN A 305 -4.78 -18.52 -8.57
CA GLN A 305 -5.21 -19.52 -9.55
C GLN A 305 -4.76 -19.22 -10.98
N TRP A 306 -4.32 -18.00 -11.28
CA TRP A 306 -3.99 -17.58 -12.64
C TRP A 306 -2.88 -18.39 -13.29
N PRO A 307 -1.81 -18.82 -12.58
CA PRO A 307 -0.78 -19.67 -13.16
C PRO A 307 -1.26 -21.01 -13.74
N ARG A 308 -2.48 -21.45 -13.40
CA ARG A 308 -3.11 -22.63 -14.03
C ARG A 308 -3.51 -22.40 -15.48
N TRP A 309 -3.68 -21.14 -15.89
CA TRP A 309 -4.28 -20.74 -17.15
C TRP A 309 -3.36 -19.88 -18.02
N THR A 310 -2.23 -19.41 -17.47
CA THR A 310 -1.28 -18.53 -18.16
C THR A 310 0.15 -18.74 -17.68
N THR A 311 1.11 -18.10 -18.35
CA THR A 311 2.54 -18.18 -18.02
C THR A 311 2.93 -17.12 -16.97
N MET A 312 4.05 -17.31 -16.27
CA MET A 312 4.59 -16.31 -15.34
C MET A 312 5.01 -15.00 -16.04
N GLU A 313 5.37 -15.07 -17.32
CA GLU A 313 5.62 -13.87 -18.12
C GLU A 313 4.35 -13.01 -18.27
N ARG A 314 3.21 -13.64 -18.58
CA ARG A 314 1.90 -12.94 -18.62
C ARG A 314 1.48 -12.44 -17.24
N ILE A 315 1.77 -13.17 -16.17
CA ILE A 315 1.55 -12.70 -14.79
C ILE A 315 2.36 -11.42 -14.54
N ARG A 316 3.63 -11.36 -14.98
CA ARG A 316 4.46 -10.14 -14.92
C ARG A 316 3.85 -9.00 -15.71
N GLU A 317 3.40 -9.22 -16.95
CA GLU A 317 2.73 -8.21 -17.76
C GLU A 317 1.48 -7.64 -17.07
N HIS A 318 0.68 -8.50 -16.46
CA HIS A 318 -0.49 -8.08 -15.68
C HIS A 318 -0.10 -7.33 -14.40
N GLY A 319 0.97 -7.74 -13.74
CA GLY A 319 1.53 -7.02 -12.60
C GLY A 319 2.02 -5.62 -12.98
N LEU A 320 2.66 -5.51 -14.15
CA LEU A 320 3.09 -4.23 -14.71
C LEU A 320 1.91 -3.29 -15.05
N ALA A 321 0.69 -3.79 -15.19
CA ALA A 321 -0.48 -2.94 -15.39
C ALA A 321 -0.98 -2.27 -14.10
N CYS A 322 -0.51 -2.71 -12.93
CA CYS A 322 -0.91 -2.20 -11.61
C CYS A 322 0.00 -1.08 -11.10
N GLY A 323 -0.51 -0.32 -10.13
CA GLY A 323 0.27 0.59 -9.31
C GLY A 323 0.91 1.76 -10.06
N TYR A 324 2.04 2.22 -9.53
CA TYR A 324 2.78 3.34 -10.07
C TYR A 324 3.79 2.91 -11.13
N LYS A 325 4.07 3.80 -12.08
CA LYS A 325 5.17 3.70 -13.04
C LYS A 325 5.78 5.08 -13.23
N PHE A 326 7.05 5.22 -12.95
CA PHE A 326 7.72 6.50 -13.12
C PHE A 326 8.38 6.63 -14.49
N LYS A 327 8.23 7.80 -15.09
CA LYS A 327 8.93 8.20 -16.31
C LYS A 327 9.70 9.47 -16.04
N VAL A 328 11.00 9.46 -16.28
CA VAL A 328 11.82 10.66 -16.26
C VAL A 328 11.61 11.43 -17.57
N ALA A 329 10.92 12.56 -17.46
CA ALA A 329 10.58 13.40 -18.60
C ALA A 329 11.70 14.37 -18.97
N SER A 330 12.51 14.80 -17.99
CA SER A 330 13.74 15.57 -18.21
C SER A 330 14.75 15.33 -17.09
N PHE A 331 16.02 15.41 -17.44
CA PHE A 331 17.14 15.39 -16.50
C PHE A 331 18.19 16.40 -16.96
N GLU A 332 18.45 17.38 -16.12
CA GLU A 332 19.44 18.41 -16.35
C GLU A 332 20.39 18.51 -15.16
N ALA A 333 21.69 18.68 -15.41
CA ALA A 333 22.69 18.80 -14.37
C ALA A 333 23.59 20.02 -14.58
N GLY A 334 23.79 20.75 -13.49
CA GLY A 334 24.87 21.75 -13.34
C GLY A 334 26.04 21.15 -12.57
N ALA A 335 26.99 21.97 -12.14
CA ALA A 335 28.16 21.50 -11.41
C ALA A 335 27.79 20.96 -10.01
N LYS A 336 26.82 21.56 -9.33
CA LYS A 336 26.48 21.28 -7.93
C LYS A 336 25.02 20.87 -7.70
N ALA A 337 24.18 20.96 -8.71
CA ALA A 337 22.75 20.66 -8.59
C ALA A 337 22.23 20.01 -9.86
N SER A 338 21.10 19.30 -9.74
CA SER A 338 20.36 18.71 -10.85
C SER A 338 18.87 19.05 -10.74
N ARG A 339 18.21 19.06 -11.91
CA ARG A 339 16.75 19.17 -12.05
C ARG A 339 16.23 17.93 -12.76
N VAL A 340 15.23 17.30 -12.18
CA VAL A 340 14.63 16.08 -12.73
C VAL A 340 13.13 16.24 -12.74
N ALA A 341 12.51 16.08 -13.90
CA ALA A 341 11.05 15.99 -14.00
C ALA A 341 10.64 14.52 -14.06
N VAL A 342 9.76 14.10 -13.17
CA VAL A 342 9.24 12.74 -13.09
C VAL A 342 7.72 12.75 -13.24
N ALA A 343 7.22 11.95 -14.17
CA ALA A 343 5.80 11.69 -14.37
C ALA A 343 5.43 10.32 -13.79
N ASN A 344 4.21 10.19 -13.25
CA ASN A 344 3.62 8.89 -12.98
C ASN A 344 2.74 8.48 -14.16
N THR A 345 3.15 7.46 -14.90
CA THR A 345 2.41 6.89 -16.05
C THR A 345 1.63 5.62 -15.66
N GLY A 346 1.63 5.27 -14.38
CA GLY A 346 0.87 4.14 -13.83
C GLY A 346 -0.62 4.44 -13.65
N VAL A 347 -1.28 3.61 -12.86
CA VAL A 347 -2.73 3.70 -12.57
C VAL A 347 -3.04 4.10 -11.12
N ALA A 348 -2.02 4.08 -10.25
CA ALA A 348 -2.09 4.52 -8.86
C ALA A 348 -0.77 5.22 -8.47
N PRO A 349 -0.71 6.00 -7.39
CA PRO A 349 0.54 6.54 -6.86
C PRO A 349 1.31 5.51 -6.03
N ILE A 350 2.57 5.79 -5.71
CA ILE A 350 3.26 5.13 -4.61
C ILE A 350 2.76 5.70 -3.27
N TYR A 351 2.54 4.84 -2.28
CA TYR A 351 2.01 5.24 -0.95
C TYR A 351 3.10 5.38 0.11
N TYR A 352 4.33 5.20 -0.26
CA TYR A 352 5.51 5.34 0.59
C TYR A 352 6.41 6.46 0.13
N ASP A 353 7.20 7.02 1.05
CA ASP A 353 8.16 8.03 0.68
C ASP A 353 9.24 7.43 -0.21
N ALA A 354 9.31 7.94 -1.42
CA ALA A 354 10.32 7.62 -2.42
C ALA A 354 10.91 8.93 -2.97
N PHE A 355 12.18 8.94 -3.26
CA PHE A 355 12.91 10.15 -3.58
C PHE A 355 13.72 10.00 -4.86
N VAL A 356 13.66 10.98 -5.72
CA VAL A 356 14.63 11.16 -6.79
C VAL A 356 15.99 11.38 -6.13
N ALA A 357 17.00 10.63 -6.54
CA ALA A 357 18.36 10.76 -6.04
C ALA A 357 19.36 10.90 -7.19
N VAL A 358 20.30 11.83 -7.07
CA VAL A 358 21.39 12.02 -8.02
C VAL A 358 22.71 11.80 -7.28
N ASN A 359 23.51 10.83 -7.75
CA ASN A 359 24.75 10.41 -7.12
C ASN A 359 24.54 10.02 -5.63
N GLY A 360 23.39 9.42 -5.29
CA GLY A 360 23.02 9.04 -3.92
C GLY A 360 22.54 10.20 -3.03
N VAL A 361 22.40 11.42 -3.55
CA VAL A 361 21.82 12.55 -2.82
C VAL A 361 20.36 12.67 -3.18
N ARG A 362 19.46 12.55 -2.19
CA ARG A 362 18.01 12.60 -2.38
C ARG A 362 17.50 14.03 -2.56
N ALA A 363 16.48 14.20 -3.38
CA ALA A 363 15.65 15.39 -3.39
C ALA A 363 14.98 15.58 -2.02
N LYS A 364 14.57 16.80 -1.70
CA LYS A 364 13.82 17.08 -0.45
C LYS A 364 12.37 16.60 -0.54
N GLU A 365 11.76 16.76 -1.71
CA GLU A 365 10.37 16.39 -1.95
C GLU A 365 10.28 14.91 -2.32
N SER A 366 9.25 14.25 -1.75
CA SER A 366 8.94 12.85 -2.03
C SER A 366 8.08 12.69 -3.28
N LEU A 367 8.23 11.55 -3.97
CA LEU A 367 7.33 11.07 -5.03
C LEU A 367 6.01 10.49 -4.47
N LYS A 368 5.89 10.36 -3.14
CA LYS A 368 4.67 9.87 -2.50
C LYS A 368 3.45 10.67 -2.97
N TYR A 369 2.41 9.94 -3.35
CA TYR A 369 1.17 10.51 -3.91
C TYR A 369 1.35 11.32 -5.20
N LEU A 370 2.42 11.11 -5.97
CA LEU A 370 2.46 11.61 -7.35
C LEU A 370 1.39 10.89 -8.16
N GLN A 371 0.35 11.61 -8.57
CA GLN A 371 -0.85 11.03 -9.19
C GLN A 371 -0.59 10.52 -10.61
N PRO A 372 -1.35 9.51 -11.08
CA PRO A 372 -1.37 9.13 -12.49
C PRO A 372 -1.58 10.34 -13.41
N GLY A 373 -0.72 10.50 -14.42
CA GLY A 373 -0.74 11.64 -15.35
C GLY A 373 -0.10 12.92 -14.81
N GLU A 374 0.23 13.02 -13.51
CA GLU A 374 0.96 14.16 -12.94
C GLU A 374 2.46 14.09 -13.29
N THR A 375 3.05 15.25 -13.54
CA THR A 375 4.50 15.45 -13.66
C THR A 375 4.95 16.45 -12.60
N ARG A 376 6.01 16.10 -11.85
CA ARG A 376 6.58 16.97 -10.81
C ARG A 376 8.07 17.18 -11.07
N GLN A 377 8.54 18.39 -10.83
CA GLN A 377 9.95 18.74 -10.95
C GLN A 377 10.64 18.68 -9.58
N PHE A 378 11.80 18.05 -9.53
CA PHE A 378 12.63 17.88 -8.35
C PHE A 378 13.97 18.57 -8.56
N THR A 379 14.45 19.24 -7.50
CA THR A 379 15.80 19.78 -7.45
C THR A 379 16.63 18.96 -6.47
N VAL A 380 17.79 18.49 -6.93
CA VAL A 380 18.72 17.70 -6.13
C VAL A 380 20.01 18.48 -5.96
N ALA A 381 20.53 18.57 -4.72
CA ALA A 381 21.78 19.26 -4.40
C ALA A 381 23.02 18.43 -4.77
N SER A 382 23.01 17.86 -5.97
CA SER A 382 24.09 17.07 -6.57
C SER A 382 24.02 17.19 -8.08
N GLY A 383 25.18 17.20 -8.73
CA GLY A 383 25.31 17.33 -10.18
C GLY A 383 26.64 16.77 -10.68
N GLY A 384 27.27 17.43 -11.65
CA GLY A 384 28.57 17.02 -12.18
C GLY A 384 28.52 16.61 -13.66
N LYS A 385 29.62 16.07 -14.16
CA LYS A 385 29.75 15.72 -15.59
C LYS A 385 28.91 14.51 -16.02
N ASN A 386 28.89 13.47 -15.19
CA ASN A 386 28.22 12.18 -15.43
C ASN A 386 27.37 11.81 -14.20
N PRO A 387 26.28 12.54 -13.92
CA PRO A 387 25.47 12.26 -12.76
C PRO A 387 24.66 10.96 -12.97
N SER A 388 24.61 10.11 -11.94
CA SER A 388 23.75 8.93 -11.92
C SER A 388 22.41 9.28 -11.28
N LEU A 389 21.30 8.77 -11.84
CA LEU A 389 19.96 8.97 -11.35
C LEU A 389 19.40 7.65 -10.82
N THR A 390 18.80 7.69 -9.62
CA THR A 390 18.06 6.58 -9.01
C THR A 390 16.77 7.09 -8.38
N ILE A 391 15.85 6.17 -8.09
CA ILE A 391 14.69 6.43 -7.21
C ILE A 391 14.88 5.55 -5.98
N GLU A 392 14.97 6.18 -4.82
CA GLU A 392 15.26 5.52 -3.54
C GLU A 392 14.03 5.51 -2.63
N CYS A 393 13.83 4.41 -1.91
CA CYS A 393 12.74 4.24 -0.95
C CYS A 393 13.24 3.36 0.20
N ASP A 394 13.00 3.79 1.45
CA ASP A 394 13.43 3.07 2.64
C ASP A 394 12.54 1.85 2.96
N ARG A 395 11.49 1.65 2.16
CA ARG A 395 10.55 0.52 2.29
C ARG A 395 10.82 -0.63 1.32
N LEU A 396 12.02 -0.71 0.76
CA LEU A 396 12.42 -1.81 -0.11
C LEU A 396 13.15 -2.89 0.68
N VAL A 397 12.87 -4.15 0.39
CA VAL A 397 13.68 -5.26 0.85
C VAL A 397 14.95 -5.41 0.00
N ALA A 398 15.96 -6.07 0.53
CA ALA A 398 17.23 -6.25 -0.16
C ALA A 398 17.04 -6.90 -1.54
N GLY A 399 17.60 -6.26 -2.57
CA GLY A 399 17.49 -6.71 -3.95
C GLY A 399 16.30 -6.15 -4.75
N GLN A 400 15.36 -5.47 -4.11
CA GLN A 400 14.35 -4.67 -4.81
C GLN A 400 14.90 -3.32 -5.25
N ARG A 401 14.34 -2.77 -6.33
CA ARG A 401 14.61 -1.41 -6.80
C ARG A 401 13.37 -0.84 -7.46
N ILE A 402 13.21 0.47 -7.40
CA ILE A 402 12.23 1.19 -8.21
C ILE A 402 12.86 1.47 -9.58
N GLU A 403 12.29 0.89 -10.62
CA GLU A 403 12.68 1.16 -12.00
C GLU A 403 11.88 2.35 -12.54
N PHE A 404 12.43 3.00 -13.56
CA PHE A 404 11.76 4.10 -14.26
C PHE A 404 12.05 4.05 -15.75
N GLU A 405 11.17 4.64 -16.55
CA GLU A 405 11.39 4.84 -17.98
C GLU A 405 12.11 6.17 -18.24
N ALA A 406 13.02 6.17 -19.17
CA ALA A 406 13.65 7.36 -19.72
C ALA A 406 14.13 7.11 -21.16
N GLY A 407 14.04 8.15 -22.00
CA GLY A 407 14.54 8.15 -23.38
C GLY A 407 15.00 9.57 -23.71
N LEU A 408 15.99 10.07 -22.94
CA LEU A 408 16.53 11.43 -23.07
C LEU A 408 17.81 11.39 -23.93
N LYS A 409 17.83 12.19 -25.00
CA LYS A 409 18.94 12.31 -25.94
C LYS A 409 19.83 13.50 -25.62
#